data_79b7de0433e3fa2caceea4785639c73a
#
_entry.id   79b7de0433e3fa2caceea4785639c73a
#
_cell.length_a   1.000
_cell.length_b   1.000
_cell.length_c   1.000
_cell.angle_alpha   90.00
_cell.angle_beta   90.00
_cell.angle_gamma   90.00
#
_symmetry.space_group_name_H-M   'P 1'
#
loop_
_entity.id
_entity.type
_entity.pdbx_description
1 polymer ?
#
loop_
_entity_poly.entity_id
_entity_poly.type
_entity_poly.pdbx_seq_one_letter_code
_entity_poly.pdbx_strand_id
1 'polypeptide(L)'
;AGKDLKIDLTLSTKEPNPEQGFYNDCQILIASQSVDLESRKFPAESLDLFDTIDIFYKIKQTNKESSLVTAICVDGRTIPIDIMSKESTPKGYEIVFLLYSSFFTGKTNPSREALTLDEQELKTVKNLFRKHATIILNEKIPSIQEENKHITESLNNNYPHLAGYFDEQSIGIIDRNKAIETAQRKFFQAQKEVLDAPNTISTEQYEKALNVSSR
;
A
#
# COMPACT_ATOMS: atom_id res chain seq x y z
N ALA A 1 -18.57 17.10 10.85
CA ALA A 1 -18.92 16.57 12.17
C ALA A 1 -18.92 15.05 12.07
N GLY A 2 -17.86 14.40 12.58
CA GLY A 2 -17.81 12.95 12.69
C GLY A 2 -18.94 12.49 13.62
N LYS A 3 -19.79 11.62 13.12
CA LYS A 3 -20.73 10.91 13.98
C LYS A 3 -19.92 9.82 14.67
N ASP A 4 -19.77 9.90 15.98
CA ASP A 4 -19.23 8.79 16.76
C ASP A 4 -20.20 7.61 16.61
N LEU A 5 -19.79 6.62 15.82
CA LEU A 5 -20.53 5.38 15.68
C LEU A 5 -20.10 4.46 16.83
N LYS A 6 -20.98 4.28 17.79
CA LYS A 6 -20.77 3.30 18.86
C LYS A 6 -21.49 2.00 18.48
N ILE A 7 -20.72 0.95 18.29
CA ILE A 7 -21.24 -0.40 18.01
C ILE A 7 -20.94 -1.27 19.21
N ASP A 8 -21.99 -1.65 19.94
CA ASP A 8 -21.89 -2.62 21.02
C ASP A 8 -22.25 -4.00 20.45
N LEU A 9 -21.31 -4.94 20.46
CA LEU A 9 -21.53 -6.31 20.03
C LEU A 9 -21.70 -7.20 21.25
N THR A 10 -22.86 -7.82 21.39
CA THR A 10 -23.10 -8.84 22.41
C THR A 10 -23.07 -10.22 21.79
N LEU A 11 -22.11 -11.03 22.17
CA LEU A 11 -22.05 -12.44 21.79
C LEU A 11 -22.70 -13.28 22.88
N SER A 12 -23.79 -13.98 22.54
CA SER A 12 -24.43 -14.93 23.43
C SER A 12 -24.05 -16.35 22.97
N THR A 13 -23.39 -17.09 23.83
CA THR A 13 -23.03 -18.49 23.61
C THR A 13 -23.71 -19.38 24.63
N LYS A 14 -24.04 -20.62 24.24
CA LYS A 14 -24.58 -21.64 25.13
C LYS A 14 -23.48 -22.68 25.34
N GLU A 15 -22.95 -22.74 26.54
CA GLU A 15 -21.97 -23.74 26.91
C GLU A 15 -22.64 -24.93 27.60
N PRO A 16 -22.30 -26.17 27.23
CA PRO A 16 -22.84 -27.38 27.91
C PRO A 16 -22.41 -27.37 29.37
N ASN A 17 -23.37 -27.51 30.29
CA ASN A 17 -23.07 -27.73 31.70
C ASN A 17 -23.24 -29.22 32.03
N PRO A 18 -22.14 -29.97 32.17
CA PRO A 18 -22.21 -31.43 32.42
C PRO A 18 -22.80 -31.80 33.76
N GLU A 19 -22.80 -30.90 34.74
CA GLU A 19 -23.34 -31.18 36.07
C GLU A 19 -24.86 -31.05 36.17
N GLN A 20 -25.44 -30.20 35.32
CA GLN A 20 -26.89 -29.89 35.39
C GLN A 20 -27.70 -30.37 34.20
N GLY A 21 -27.04 -30.88 33.14
CA GLY A 21 -27.72 -31.32 31.92
C GLY A 21 -28.33 -30.20 31.07
N PHE A 22 -28.03 -28.94 31.39
CA PHE A 22 -28.49 -27.74 30.69
C PHE A 22 -27.30 -26.94 30.12
N TYR A 23 -27.60 -25.94 29.28
CA TYR A 23 -26.62 -25.03 28.77
C TYR A 23 -26.56 -23.79 29.65
N ASN A 24 -25.36 -23.32 29.97
CA ASN A 24 -25.16 -22.00 30.56
C ASN A 24 -25.21 -20.94 29.47
N ASP A 25 -26.02 -19.90 29.65
CA ASP A 25 -25.99 -18.74 28.79
C ASP A 25 -24.80 -17.85 29.20
N CYS A 26 -23.82 -17.76 28.31
CA CYS A 26 -22.68 -16.88 28.49
C CYS A 26 -22.86 -15.65 27.58
N GLN A 27 -22.86 -14.47 28.14
CA GLN A 27 -22.89 -13.22 27.39
C GLN A 27 -21.55 -12.52 27.51
N ILE A 28 -20.90 -12.30 26.37
CA ILE A 28 -19.67 -11.51 26.29
C ILE A 28 -20.04 -10.18 25.63
N LEU A 29 -19.95 -9.10 26.40
CA LEU A 29 -20.06 -7.76 25.85
C LEU A 29 -18.71 -7.34 25.28
N ILE A 30 -18.61 -7.24 23.97
CA ILE A 30 -17.45 -6.67 23.30
C ILE A 30 -17.73 -5.17 23.17
N ALA A 31 -17.11 -4.38 24.05
CA ALA A 31 -17.20 -2.93 23.95
C ALA A 31 -16.64 -2.46 22.61
N SER A 32 -17.32 -1.49 21.98
CA SER A 32 -16.84 -0.89 20.74
C SER A 32 -15.44 -0.31 20.97
N GLN A 33 -14.46 -0.77 20.21
CA GLN A 33 -13.16 -0.15 20.20
C GLN A 33 -13.20 0.99 19.19
N SER A 34 -13.17 2.24 19.66
CA SER A 34 -12.86 3.36 18.80
C SER A 34 -11.39 3.27 18.42
N VAL A 35 -11.11 3.20 17.13
CA VAL A 35 -9.74 3.30 16.65
C VAL A 35 -9.46 4.77 16.43
N ASP A 36 -8.63 5.38 17.28
CA ASP A 36 -8.17 6.74 17.06
C ASP A 36 -7.30 6.77 15.82
N LEU A 37 -7.81 7.38 14.74
CA LEU A 37 -7.13 7.59 13.50
C LEU A 37 -6.69 9.06 13.40
N GLU A 38 -5.42 9.28 13.07
CA GLU A 38 -4.96 10.58 12.59
C GLU A 38 -5.49 10.79 11.16
N SER A 39 -5.68 12.04 10.74
CA SER A 39 -6.10 12.36 9.38
C SER A 39 -5.23 13.43 8.76
N ARG A 40 -5.00 13.32 7.45
CA ARG A 40 -4.28 14.34 6.67
C ARG A 40 -4.96 14.54 5.33
N LYS A 41 -5.19 15.80 4.97
CA LYS A 41 -5.72 16.21 3.67
C LYS A 41 -4.61 16.45 2.69
N PHE A 42 -4.80 16.00 1.47
CA PHE A 42 -3.88 16.23 0.37
C PHE A 42 -4.64 16.81 -0.82
N PRO A 43 -4.05 17.78 -1.55
CA PRO A 43 -4.60 18.23 -2.82
C PRO A 43 -4.51 17.09 -3.84
N ALA A 44 -5.52 16.96 -4.65
CA ALA A 44 -5.55 15.93 -5.70
C ALA A 44 -4.99 16.47 -7.03
N GLU A 45 -3.75 16.92 -7.01
CA GLU A 45 -3.09 17.66 -8.10
C GLU A 45 -2.99 16.93 -9.45
N SER A 46 -3.27 15.63 -9.51
CA SER A 46 -3.02 14.82 -10.70
C SER A 46 -4.26 14.24 -11.35
N LEU A 47 -5.45 14.60 -10.87
CA LEU A 47 -6.70 14.05 -11.37
C LEU A 47 -7.73 15.16 -11.46
N ASP A 48 -8.20 15.46 -12.66
CA ASP A 48 -9.40 16.29 -12.91
C ASP A 48 -10.65 15.77 -12.17
N LEU A 49 -10.50 14.68 -11.43
CA LEU A 49 -11.55 13.92 -10.77
C LEU A 49 -11.66 14.19 -9.26
N PHE A 50 -10.61 14.74 -8.62
CA PHE A 50 -10.60 14.94 -7.17
C PHE A 50 -10.22 16.37 -6.80
N ASP A 51 -11.04 17.04 -6.01
CA ASP A 51 -10.64 18.31 -5.41
C ASP A 51 -9.67 18.10 -4.24
N THR A 52 -10.00 17.16 -3.35
CA THR A 52 -9.19 16.79 -2.18
C THR A 52 -9.39 15.33 -1.82
N ILE A 53 -8.38 14.75 -1.21
CA ILE A 53 -8.44 13.43 -0.59
C ILE A 53 -8.07 13.54 0.89
N ASP A 54 -8.75 12.77 1.72
CA ASP A 54 -8.43 12.61 3.12
C ASP A 54 -7.84 11.20 3.34
N ILE A 55 -6.65 11.14 3.96
CA ILE A 55 -6.07 9.87 4.40
C ILE A 55 -6.17 9.81 5.92
N PHE A 56 -6.93 8.84 6.39
CA PHE A 56 -6.96 8.47 7.79
C PHE A 56 -5.94 7.36 8.02
N TYR A 57 -5.14 7.48 9.07
CA TYR A 57 -4.08 6.52 9.32
C TYR A 57 -3.83 6.29 10.80
N LYS A 58 -3.30 5.11 11.11
CA LYS A 58 -2.73 4.73 12.40
C LYS A 58 -1.46 3.97 12.16
N ILE A 59 -0.38 4.43 12.78
CA ILE A 59 0.91 3.76 12.74
C ILE A 59 1.34 3.59 14.19
N LYS A 60 1.41 2.35 14.65
CA LYS A 60 1.73 2.02 16.03
C LYS A 60 2.81 0.94 16.07
N GLN A 61 3.82 1.14 16.90
CA GLN A 61 4.77 0.08 17.24
C GLN A 61 4.07 -1.04 18.01
N THR A 62 4.41 -2.28 17.67
CA THR A 62 3.86 -3.47 18.29
C THR A 62 4.96 -4.51 18.51
N ASN A 63 4.85 -5.27 19.59
CA ASN A 63 5.69 -6.44 19.82
C ASN A 63 5.10 -7.72 19.19
N LYS A 64 3.94 -7.59 18.52
CA LYS A 64 3.29 -8.67 17.79
C LYS A 64 3.77 -8.68 16.33
N GLU A 65 3.29 -9.63 15.58
CA GLU A 65 3.47 -9.66 14.13
C GLU A 65 2.95 -8.37 13.50
N SER A 66 3.69 -7.86 12.51
CA SER A 66 3.32 -6.65 11.78
C SER A 66 2.01 -6.86 11.03
N SER A 67 1.15 -5.86 11.06
CA SER A 67 -0.13 -5.91 10.36
C SER A 67 -0.31 -4.68 9.46
N LEU A 68 -0.96 -4.90 8.34
CA LEU A 68 -1.26 -3.87 7.36
C LEU A 68 -2.74 -3.96 6.96
N VAL A 69 -3.44 -2.84 7.10
CA VAL A 69 -4.80 -2.67 6.59
C VAL A 69 -4.83 -1.45 5.69
N THR A 70 -5.21 -1.64 4.43
CA THR A 70 -5.36 -0.56 3.46
C THR A 70 -6.72 -0.67 2.77
N ALA A 71 -7.50 0.42 2.77
CA ALA A 71 -8.84 0.42 2.23
C ALA A 71 -9.28 1.81 1.74
N ILE A 72 -10.32 1.83 0.93
CA ILE A 72 -11.03 3.05 0.52
C ILE A 72 -12.34 3.12 1.31
N CYS A 73 -12.63 4.29 1.86
CA CYS A 73 -13.88 4.56 2.56
C CYS A 73 -14.93 5.09 1.58
N VAL A 74 -16.04 4.38 1.44
CA VAL A 74 -17.17 4.73 0.57
C VAL A 74 -18.48 4.52 1.31
N ASP A 75 -19.32 5.55 1.36
CA ASP A 75 -20.68 5.45 1.90
C ASP A 75 -20.76 4.75 3.28
N GLY A 76 -19.80 5.06 4.17
CA GLY A 76 -19.74 4.52 5.53
C GLY A 76 -19.20 3.09 5.63
N ARG A 77 -18.59 2.56 4.56
CA ARG A 77 -17.93 1.24 4.52
C ARG A 77 -16.50 1.36 4.06
N THR A 78 -15.73 0.30 4.28
CA THR A 78 -14.35 0.19 3.79
C THR A 78 -14.26 -0.92 2.74
N ILE A 79 -13.66 -0.61 1.60
CA ILE A 79 -13.37 -1.57 0.52
C ILE A 79 -11.86 -1.79 0.52
N PRO A 80 -11.38 -3.01 0.77
CA PRO A 80 -9.95 -3.31 0.77
C PRO A 80 -9.29 -2.97 -0.57
N ILE A 81 -8.09 -2.38 -0.53
CA ILE A 81 -7.29 -2.08 -1.71
C ILE A 81 -5.81 -2.25 -1.38
N ASP A 82 -5.12 -3.08 -2.16
CA ASP A 82 -3.70 -3.32 -1.93
C ASP A 82 -2.86 -2.20 -2.55
N ILE A 83 -2.18 -1.45 -1.69
CA ILE A 83 -1.22 -0.41 -2.09
C ILE A 83 0.23 -0.79 -1.75
N MET A 84 0.42 -1.70 -0.81
CA MET A 84 1.71 -2.16 -0.32
C MET A 84 1.63 -3.66 -0.02
N SER A 85 2.72 -4.40 -0.26
CA SER A 85 2.77 -5.82 0.08
C SER A 85 3.10 -6.03 1.58
N LYS A 86 2.81 -7.22 2.09
CA LYS A 86 3.17 -7.58 3.47
C LYS A 86 4.69 -7.57 3.68
N GLU A 87 5.44 -7.99 2.68
CA GLU A 87 6.91 -8.02 2.69
C GLU A 87 7.52 -6.61 2.78
N SER A 88 6.81 -5.61 2.25
CA SER A 88 7.21 -4.20 2.33
C SER A 88 6.76 -3.52 3.63
N THR A 89 5.98 -4.21 4.48
CA THR A 89 5.55 -3.65 5.76
C THR A 89 6.70 -3.63 6.76
N PRO A 90 7.02 -2.48 7.38
CA PRO A 90 8.05 -2.40 8.42
C PRO A 90 7.76 -3.36 9.56
N LYS A 91 8.78 -4.09 10.00
CA LYS A 91 8.64 -5.05 11.10
C LYS A 91 8.35 -4.35 12.41
N GLY A 92 7.46 -4.93 13.21
CA GLY A 92 7.09 -4.40 14.52
C GLY A 92 6.15 -3.19 14.45
N TYR A 93 5.39 -3.05 13.36
CA TYR A 93 4.39 -2.00 13.22
C TYR A 93 3.02 -2.55 12.84
N GLU A 94 1.99 -1.96 13.45
CA GLU A 94 0.60 -2.07 13.05
C GLU A 94 0.26 -0.81 12.24
N ILE A 95 -0.11 -0.99 10.97
CA ILE A 95 -0.33 0.10 10.02
C ILE A 95 -1.73 0.00 9.46
N VAL A 96 -2.48 1.10 9.55
CA VAL A 96 -3.80 1.27 8.95
C VAL A 96 -3.76 2.52 8.08
N PHE A 97 -4.18 2.39 6.83
CA PHE A 97 -4.42 3.52 5.92
C PHE A 97 -5.80 3.41 5.31
N LEU A 98 -6.60 4.45 5.44
CA LEU A 98 -7.92 4.56 4.85
C LEU A 98 -7.97 5.81 3.98
N LEU A 99 -8.30 5.66 2.70
CA LEU A 99 -8.48 6.75 1.76
C LEU A 99 -9.96 7.13 1.69
N TYR A 100 -10.27 8.39 1.84
CA TYR A 100 -11.60 8.95 1.66
C TYR A 100 -11.58 10.07 0.61
N SER A 101 -12.58 10.08 -0.27
CA SER A 101 -12.89 11.18 -1.16
C SER A 101 -14.36 11.11 -1.56
N SER A 102 -14.97 12.27 -1.82
CA SER A 102 -16.31 12.38 -2.38
C SER A 102 -16.44 11.74 -3.77
N PHE A 103 -15.33 11.61 -4.50
CA PHE A 103 -15.27 10.94 -5.78
C PHE A 103 -15.81 9.51 -5.76
N PHE A 104 -15.63 8.80 -4.65
CA PHE A 104 -16.06 7.40 -4.54
C PHE A 104 -17.55 7.23 -4.27
N THR A 105 -18.27 8.32 -3.96
CA THR A 105 -19.71 8.27 -3.66
C THR A 105 -20.48 7.69 -4.85
N GLY A 106 -21.25 6.64 -4.59
CA GLY A 106 -22.02 5.94 -5.61
C GLY A 106 -21.20 5.06 -6.58
N LYS A 107 -19.87 4.98 -6.43
CA LYS A 107 -18.99 4.15 -7.28
C LYS A 107 -18.73 2.78 -6.69
N THR A 108 -19.75 2.12 -6.21
CA THR A 108 -19.68 0.75 -5.69
C THR A 108 -20.64 -0.17 -6.43
N ASN A 109 -20.30 -1.46 -6.47
CA ASN A 109 -21.23 -2.46 -6.97
C ASN A 109 -22.47 -2.58 -6.04
N PRO A 110 -23.58 -3.21 -6.49
CA PRO A 110 -24.80 -3.33 -5.67
C PRO A 110 -24.59 -4.02 -4.32
N SER A 111 -23.63 -4.96 -4.21
CA SER A 111 -23.25 -5.61 -2.94
C SER A 111 -22.37 -4.73 -2.05
N ARG A 112 -21.84 -3.62 -2.60
CA ARG A 112 -20.93 -2.67 -1.94
C ARG A 112 -19.62 -3.32 -1.43
N GLU A 113 -19.14 -4.33 -2.15
CA GLU A 113 -17.90 -5.05 -1.83
C GLU A 113 -16.75 -4.66 -2.74
N ALA A 114 -17.03 -4.03 -3.87
CA ALA A 114 -16.03 -3.61 -4.84
C ALA A 114 -16.36 -2.23 -5.44
N LEU A 115 -15.31 -1.54 -5.86
CA LEU A 115 -15.44 -0.28 -6.60
C LEU A 115 -15.79 -0.56 -8.07
N THR A 116 -16.66 0.26 -8.65
CA THR A 116 -17.01 0.25 -10.08
C THR A 116 -16.17 1.28 -10.85
N LEU A 117 -14.83 1.18 -10.69
CA LEU A 117 -13.86 2.00 -11.41
C LEU A 117 -13.30 1.21 -12.59
N ASP A 118 -12.96 1.90 -13.67
CA ASP A 118 -12.20 1.27 -14.75
C ASP A 118 -10.73 1.02 -14.30
N GLU A 119 -9.99 0.24 -15.09
CA GLU A 119 -8.62 -0.14 -14.74
C GLU A 119 -7.67 1.07 -14.62
N GLN A 120 -7.87 2.08 -15.46
CA GLN A 120 -7.04 3.27 -15.46
C GLN A 120 -7.35 4.17 -14.27
N GLU A 121 -8.63 4.38 -13.96
CA GLU A 121 -9.06 5.06 -12.74
C GLU A 121 -8.52 4.36 -11.50
N LEU A 122 -8.67 3.03 -11.42
CA LEU A 122 -8.19 2.25 -10.29
C LEU A 122 -6.66 2.33 -10.13
N LYS A 123 -5.92 2.26 -11.23
CA LYS A 123 -4.45 2.43 -11.23
C LYS A 123 -4.06 3.81 -10.74
N THR A 124 -4.76 4.84 -11.18
CA THR A 124 -4.51 6.22 -10.79
C THR A 124 -4.80 6.44 -9.31
N VAL A 125 -5.92 5.93 -8.82
CA VAL A 125 -6.26 5.94 -7.38
C VAL A 125 -5.20 5.23 -6.54
N LYS A 126 -4.77 4.05 -6.95
CA LYS A 126 -3.71 3.31 -6.26
C LYS A 126 -2.39 4.08 -6.20
N ASN A 127 -1.99 4.69 -7.31
CA ASN A 127 -0.75 5.46 -7.37
C ASN A 127 -0.81 6.71 -6.47
N LEU A 128 -1.93 7.42 -6.49
CA LEU A 128 -2.18 8.56 -5.63
C LEU A 128 -2.13 8.17 -4.15
N PHE A 129 -2.82 7.10 -3.79
CA PHE A 129 -2.83 6.59 -2.43
C PHE A 129 -1.43 6.17 -1.97
N ARG A 130 -0.68 5.45 -2.82
CA ARG A 130 0.73 5.08 -2.56
C ARG A 130 1.59 6.30 -2.33
N LYS A 131 1.52 7.31 -3.20
CA LYS A 131 2.30 8.55 -3.08
C LYS A 131 2.14 9.18 -1.70
N HIS A 132 0.90 9.38 -1.27
CA HIS A 132 0.62 10.05 0.00
C HIS A 132 0.86 9.17 1.22
N ALA A 133 0.56 7.87 1.14
CA ALA A 133 0.89 6.92 2.20
C ALA A 133 2.41 6.82 2.41
N THR A 134 3.23 6.89 1.34
CA THR A 134 4.69 6.92 1.43
C THR A 134 5.19 8.16 2.20
N ILE A 135 4.62 9.32 1.95
CA ILE A 135 4.97 10.55 2.68
C ILE A 135 4.72 10.36 4.17
N ILE A 136 3.53 9.88 4.54
CA ILE A 136 3.17 9.65 5.95
C ILE A 136 4.07 8.58 6.59
N LEU A 137 4.35 7.48 5.90
CA LEU A 137 5.23 6.43 6.40
C LEU A 137 6.64 6.94 6.68
N ASN A 138 7.22 7.68 5.74
CA ASN A 138 8.57 8.22 5.88
C ASN A 138 8.68 9.26 7.00
N GLU A 139 7.63 10.03 7.25
CA GLU A 139 7.56 10.98 8.36
C GLU A 139 7.42 10.26 9.72
N LYS A 140 6.59 9.21 9.78
CA LYS A 140 6.29 8.49 11.04
C LYS A 140 7.33 7.42 11.38
N ILE A 141 8.01 6.86 10.37
CA ILE A 141 9.02 5.81 10.51
C ILE A 141 10.27 6.19 9.70
N PRO A 142 11.09 7.14 10.19
CA PRO A 142 12.27 7.61 9.44
C PRO A 142 13.29 6.49 9.11
N SER A 143 13.36 5.43 9.94
CA SER A 143 14.24 4.29 9.69
C SER A 143 13.98 3.55 8.38
N ILE A 144 12.79 3.68 7.78
CA ILE A 144 12.49 3.13 6.45
C ILE A 144 13.46 3.68 5.40
N GLN A 145 13.75 4.97 5.44
CA GLN A 145 14.63 5.60 4.46
C GLN A 145 16.07 5.09 4.57
N GLU A 146 16.57 4.94 5.80
CA GLU A 146 17.90 4.41 6.05
C GLU A 146 18.01 2.94 5.61
N GLU A 147 17.02 2.13 5.96
CA GLU A 147 16.97 0.71 5.56
C GLU A 147 16.90 0.57 4.04
N ASN A 148 16.05 1.35 3.36
CA ASN A 148 15.94 1.35 1.91
C ASN A 148 17.23 1.79 1.23
N LYS A 149 17.94 2.78 1.77
CA LYS A 149 19.26 3.19 1.26
C LYS A 149 20.25 2.05 1.31
N HIS A 150 20.36 1.36 2.46
CA HIS A 150 21.23 0.19 2.60
C HIS A 150 20.86 -0.96 1.65
N ILE A 151 19.55 -1.20 1.46
CA ILE A 151 19.08 -2.22 0.52
C ILE A 151 19.49 -1.84 -0.90
N THR A 152 19.27 -0.59 -1.32
CA THR A 152 19.62 -0.10 -2.66
C THR A 152 21.13 -0.17 -2.91
N GLU A 153 21.96 0.25 -1.95
CA GLU A 153 23.42 0.12 -2.05
C GLU A 153 23.84 -1.35 -2.20
N SER A 154 23.25 -2.25 -1.40
CA SER A 154 23.51 -3.69 -1.50
C SER A 154 23.09 -4.27 -2.85
N LEU A 155 21.95 -3.85 -3.40
CA LEU A 155 21.47 -4.30 -4.71
C LEU A 155 22.38 -3.81 -5.83
N ASN A 156 22.81 -2.55 -5.81
CA ASN A 156 23.73 -1.99 -6.79
C ASN A 156 25.09 -2.68 -6.77
N ASN A 157 25.60 -3.03 -5.59
CA ASN A 157 26.88 -3.75 -5.45
C ASN A 157 26.78 -5.20 -5.91
N ASN A 158 25.67 -5.88 -5.62
CA ASN A 158 25.51 -7.29 -5.99
C ASN A 158 25.07 -7.49 -7.45
N TYR A 159 24.40 -6.49 -8.03
CA TYR A 159 23.87 -6.53 -9.39
C TYR A 159 24.24 -5.26 -10.17
N PRO A 160 25.54 -5.02 -10.44
CA PRO A 160 26.01 -3.78 -11.06
C PRO A 160 25.42 -3.57 -12.46
N HIS A 161 25.11 -4.63 -13.21
CA HIS A 161 24.46 -4.56 -14.53
C HIS A 161 23.00 -4.07 -14.46
N LEU A 162 22.37 -4.12 -13.29
CA LEU A 162 21.01 -3.60 -13.05
C LEU A 162 21.03 -2.22 -12.38
N ALA A 163 22.20 -1.65 -12.09
CA ALA A 163 22.31 -0.33 -11.52
C ALA A 163 21.61 0.70 -12.44
N GLY A 164 20.75 1.54 -11.84
CA GLY A 164 19.93 2.50 -12.58
C GLY A 164 18.54 1.98 -13.02
N TYR A 165 18.25 0.69 -12.85
CA TYR A 165 16.94 0.10 -13.11
C TYR A 165 16.16 -0.21 -11.83
N PHE A 166 16.78 -0.06 -10.66
CA PHE A 166 16.08 -0.17 -9.37
C PHE A 166 15.20 1.05 -9.15
N ASP A 167 13.91 0.82 -8.86
CA ASP A 167 12.99 1.90 -8.55
C ASP A 167 13.28 2.47 -7.15
N GLU A 168 13.47 3.78 -7.06
CA GLU A 168 13.59 4.48 -5.78
C GLU A 168 12.24 4.65 -5.06
N GLN A 169 11.11 4.41 -5.75
CA GLN A 169 9.76 4.65 -5.26
C GLN A 169 9.06 3.38 -4.76
N SER A 170 9.62 2.73 -3.76
CA SER A 170 8.87 1.69 -3.05
C SER A 170 8.11 2.29 -1.87
N ILE A 171 6.86 1.88 -1.67
CA ILE A 171 6.13 2.16 -0.44
C ILE A 171 6.56 1.17 0.64
N GLY A 172 6.97 1.67 1.81
CA GLY A 172 7.52 0.85 2.89
C GLY A 172 8.95 0.38 2.62
N ILE A 173 9.28 -0.81 3.10
CA ILE A 173 10.61 -1.41 2.91
C ILE A 173 10.71 -2.02 1.51
N ILE A 174 11.86 -1.86 0.86
CA ILE A 174 12.13 -2.45 -0.46
C ILE A 174 12.12 -3.98 -0.36
N ASP A 175 11.20 -4.62 -1.07
CA ASP A 175 11.25 -6.05 -1.32
C ASP A 175 12.35 -6.36 -2.33
N ARG A 176 13.45 -6.97 -1.84
CA ARG A 176 14.65 -7.25 -2.65
C ARG A 176 14.35 -8.10 -3.88
N ASN A 177 13.55 -9.16 -3.71
CA ASN A 177 13.25 -10.08 -4.81
C ASN A 177 12.44 -9.38 -5.90
N LYS A 178 11.42 -8.65 -5.51
CA LYS A 178 10.58 -7.89 -6.43
C LYS A 178 11.35 -6.75 -7.11
N ALA A 179 12.26 -6.10 -6.39
CA ALA A 179 13.13 -5.06 -6.95
C ALA A 179 14.05 -5.64 -8.03
N ILE A 180 14.70 -6.80 -7.77
CA ILE A 180 15.56 -7.49 -8.74
C ILE A 180 14.75 -7.91 -9.98
N GLU A 181 13.59 -8.57 -9.78
CA GLU A 181 12.73 -9.00 -10.87
C GLU A 181 12.30 -7.81 -11.76
N THR A 182 11.89 -6.72 -11.13
CA THR A 182 11.45 -5.50 -11.82
C THR A 182 12.61 -4.86 -12.60
N ALA A 183 13.78 -4.77 -11.98
CA ALA A 183 14.99 -4.24 -12.62
C ALA A 183 15.42 -5.09 -13.82
N GLN A 184 15.41 -6.41 -13.68
CA GLN A 184 15.71 -7.34 -14.79
C GLN A 184 14.75 -7.16 -15.96
N ARG A 185 13.44 -7.07 -15.68
CA ARG A 185 12.43 -6.85 -16.72
C ARG A 185 12.65 -5.53 -17.45
N LYS A 186 12.94 -4.44 -16.74
CA LYS A 186 13.23 -3.13 -17.34
C LYS A 186 14.50 -3.17 -18.17
N PHE A 187 15.55 -3.83 -17.68
CA PHE A 187 16.80 -4.01 -18.39
C PHE A 187 16.60 -4.77 -19.72
N PHE A 188 15.89 -5.89 -19.71
CA PHE A 188 15.58 -6.64 -20.92
C PHE A 188 14.70 -5.86 -21.90
N GLN A 189 13.75 -5.08 -21.39
CA GLN A 189 12.92 -4.21 -22.23
C GLN A 189 13.77 -3.14 -22.91
N ALA A 190 14.65 -2.48 -22.17
CA ALA A 190 15.57 -1.49 -22.73
C ALA A 190 16.51 -2.09 -23.79
N GLN A 191 17.03 -3.32 -23.56
CA GLN A 191 17.83 -4.03 -24.56
C GLN A 191 17.02 -4.32 -25.83
N LYS A 192 15.77 -4.77 -25.69
CA LYS A 192 14.91 -5.06 -26.82
C LYS A 192 14.61 -3.79 -27.63
N GLU A 193 14.31 -2.68 -26.98
CA GLU A 193 14.08 -1.39 -27.65
C GLU A 193 15.30 -0.92 -28.47
N VAL A 194 16.52 -1.19 -27.98
CA VAL A 194 17.75 -0.89 -28.70
C VAL A 194 17.92 -1.79 -29.93
N LEU A 195 17.57 -3.08 -29.81
CA LEU A 195 17.68 -4.04 -30.91
C LEU A 195 16.62 -3.84 -32.00
N ASP A 196 15.41 -3.47 -31.61
CA ASP A 196 14.27 -3.26 -32.51
C ASP A 196 14.27 -1.85 -33.14
N ALA A 197 15.12 -0.93 -32.67
CA ALA A 197 15.18 0.42 -33.21
C ALA A 197 15.74 0.39 -34.66
N PRO A 198 15.04 0.99 -35.63
CA PRO A 198 15.55 1.11 -36.96
C PRO A 198 16.91 1.86 -36.95
N ASN A 199 17.83 1.52 -37.81
CA ASN A 199 19.27 1.92 -37.95
C ASN A 199 19.58 3.45 -37.84
N THR A 200 18.82 4.22 -37.12
CA THR A 200 18.96 5.66 -36.91
C THR A 200 19.44 6.03 -35.51
N ILE A 201 19.81 5.05 -34.70
CA ILE A 201 20.37 5.35 -33.36
C ILE A 201 21.77 5.95 -33.57
N SER A 202 21.97 7.20 -33.12
CA SER A 202 23.28 7.82 -33.10
C SER A 202 24.24 6.96 -32.25
N THR A 203 25.48 6.90 -32.65
CA THR A 203 26.57 6.17 -31.96
C THR A 203 26.61 6.47 -30.47
N GLU A 204 26.24 7.67 -30.07
CA GLU A 204 26.14 8.14 -28.69
C GLU A 204 25.05 7.43 -27.84
N GLN A 205 23.92 7.11 -28.46
CA GLN A 205 22.84 6.36 -27.76
C GLN A 205 23.21 4.88 -27.60
N TYR A 206 23.95 4.32 -28.58
CA TYR A 206 24.48 2.95 -28.54
C TYR A 206 25.56 2.81 -27.46
N GLU A 207 26.46 3.81 -27.33
CA GLU A 207 27.48 3.83 -26.28
C GLU A 207 26.88 4.04 -24.89
N LYS A 208 25.82 4.83 -24.74
CA LYS A 208 25.09 4.96 -23.48
C LYS A 208 24.43 3.64 -23.04
N ALA A 209 23.80 2.93 -23.96
CA ALA A 209 23.17 1.63 -23.67
C ALA A 209 24.23 0.54 -23.35
N LEU A 210 25.38 0.53 -24.03
CA LEU A 210 26.50 -0.36 -23.77
C LEU A 210 27.23 -0.02 -22.45
N ASN A 211 27.42 1.24 -22.12
CA ASN A 211 28.08 1.66 -20.88
C ASN A 211 27.25 1.39 -19.62
N VAL A 212 25.93 1.31 -19.73
CA VAL A 212 25.04 0.85 -18.65
C VAL A 212 25.16 -0.66 -18.46
N SER A 213 25.50 -1.44 -19.51
CA SER A 213 25.65 -2.90 -19.43
C SER A 213 27.05 -3.37 -19.04
N SER A 214 28.06 -2.47 -19.00
CA SER A 214 29.46 -2.80 -18.72
C SER A 214 30.00 -2.22 -17.39
N ARG A 215 29.15 -1.66 -16.57
CA ARG A 215 29.39 -1.28 -15.19
C ARG A 215 28.59 -2.13 -14.24
#